data_8bd0023342406dd083dd5c5ace42e89f
#
_entry.id   8bd0023342406dd083dd5c5ace42e89f
#
_cell.length_a   1.000
_cell.length_b   1.000
_cell.length_c   1.000
_cell.angle_alpha   90.00
_cell.angle_beta   90.00
_cell.angle_gamma   90.00
#
_symmetry.space_group_name_H-M   'P 1'
#
loop_
_entity.id
_entity.type
_entity.pdbx_description
1 polymer ?
#
loop_
_entity_poly.entity_id
_entity_poly.type
_entity_poly.pdbx_seq_one_letter_code
_entity_poly.pdbx_strand_id
1 'polypeptide(L)'
;MKICKLLKMRLILAFCLAVLLAGGGHALDGQPAGGLTPIFANGTEGYTCFRIPAIVRTQSGTLLAFAEARRDGCGDFGNVRVVMRRSRNGGKTWGLLETVAENGKLQADNAAPVVDTMDPRYPRGRIFLVYTTGDAPESMVMQGKGTRRVWYRTSADDGATWAAPVEITESVKAASWRAFATGPGHALQLTEGAHAGRIVVAAYHSQGDPKPGGLSYAASTFFSDDHGSTWHSGATVNVPGSNESTAAEGPDGSVVMNSRDQSGSRARIVSISKDGSESWETTFVAHDLPDPVCQGSMIEYAPAKGRRVLLFSNAGDRAERWNLTISVSSDGGRTWPKHTVLYAGPAAYSDIVLMPKGRLGILWERGDEGGIVFMVRTIGPLL
;
A
#
# COMPACT_ATOMS: atom_id res chain seq x y z
N MET A 1 -41.87 54.60 -37.55
CA MET A 1 -42.55 55.68 -36.78
C MET A 1 -42.17 55.39 -35.32
N LYS A 2 -41.12 56.07 -34.82
CA LYS A 2 -41.20 57.12 -33.76
C LYS A 2 -41.72 56.51 -32.43
N ILE A 3 -41.15 56.57 -31.23
CA ILE A 3 -40.26 57.52 -30.54
C ILE A 3 -39.80 56.83 -29.24
N CYS A 4 -38.57 56.78 -28.93
CA CYS A 4 -37.75 57.31 -27.84
C CYS A 4 -38.43 57.73 -26.53
N LYS A 5 -37.96 57.27 -25.35
CA LYS A 5 -37.72 58.02 -24.10
C LYS A 5 -37.06 56.99 -23.08
N LEU A 6 -35.84 57.09 -22.81
CA LEU A 6 -35.01 57.86 -21.82
C LEU A 6 -35.46 57.76 -20.35
N LEU A 7 -34.53 57.15 -19.62
CA LEU A 7 -33.93 57.53 -18.33
C LEU A 7 -34.76 57.47 -17.05
N LYS A 8 -34.38 56.62 -16.11
CA LYS A 8 -34.01 57.10 -14.76
C LYS A 8 -33.21 56.00 -14.00
N MET A 9 -31.97 56.33 -13.77
CA MET A 9 -31.01 55.67 -12.89
C MET A 9 -31.43 55.89 -11.43
N ARG A 10 -31.58 54.82 -10.65
CA ARG A 10 -31.54 54.91 -9.19
C ARG A 10 -30.50 53.90 -8.65
N LEU A 11 -29.45 54.51 -8.14
CA LEU A 11 -28.39 53.90 -7.35
C LEU A 11 -29.01 53.37 -6.03
N ILE A 12 -28.91 52.08 -5.77
CA ILE A 12 -29.11 51.51 -4.42
C ILE A 12 -27.79 50.87 -4.02
N LEU A 13 -27.09 51.54 -3.08
CA LEU A 13 -25.95 51.00 -2.35
C LEU A 13 -26.45 49.89 -1.42
N ALA A 14 -26.11 48.66 -1.70
CA ALA A 14 -26.24 47.55 -0.75
C ALA A 14 -24.89 47.30 -0.12
N PHE A 15 -24.76 47.62 1.16
CA PHE A 15 -23.64 47.25 2.02
C PHE A 15 -23.66 45.72 2.24
N CYS A 16 -22.79 44.97 1.58
CA CYS A 16 -22.53 43.61 1.94
C CYS A 16 -21.44 43.56 3.01
N LEU A 17 -21.87 43.28 4.23
CA LEU A 17 -21.01 43.01 5.38
C LEU A 17 -20.38 41.61 5.16
N ALA A 18 -19.13 41.55 4.73
CA ALA A 18 -18.38 40.31 4.63
C ALA A 18 -17.92 39.93 6.05
N VAL A 19 -18.56 38.90 6.63
CA VAL A 19 -18.05 38.23 7.84
C VAL A 19 -16.92 37.33 7.42
N LEU A 20 -15.68 37.77 7.67
CA LEU A 20 -14.47 36.94 7.58
C LEU A 20 -14.46 35.96 8.78
N LEU A 21 -14.93 34.76 8.56
CA LEU A 21 -14.62 33.64 9.44
C LEU A 21 -13.17 33.21 9.15
N ALA A 22 -12.26 33.70 9.98
CA ALA A 22 -10.89 33.21 10.02
C ALA A 22 -10.87 31.79 10.63
N GLY A 23 -11.08 30.78 9.79
CA GLY A 23 -10.73 29.40 10.08
C GLY A 23 -9.21 29.25 10.01
N GLY A 24 -8.54 29.33 11.15
CA GLY A 24 -7.10 29.07 11.27
C GLY A 24 -6.78 27.61 10.97
N GLY A 25 -6.63 27.26 9.69
CA GLY A 25 -5.95 26.04 9.27
C GLY A 25 -4.46 26.24 9.48
N HIS A 26 -3.88 25.54 10.47
CA HIS A 26 -2.45 25.46 10.61
C HIS A 26 -1.90 24.70 9.37
N ALA A 27 -1.32 25.44 8.44
CA ALA A 27 -0.48 24.84 7.40
C ALA A 27 0.76 24.27 8.12
N LEU A 28 0.82 22.93 8.22
CA LEU A 28 2.04 22.24 8.57
C LEU A 28 3.06 22.52 7.46
N ASP A 29 4.30 22.83 7.86
CA ASP A 29 5.44 23.21 7.02
C ASP A 29 5.39 22.58 5.64
N GLY A 30 4.86 23.35 4.68
CA GLY A 30 4.72 22.91 3.31
C GLY A 30 6.07 22.92 2.60
N GLN A 31 6.60 21.78 2.24
CA GLN A 31 7.44 21.78 1.04
C GLN A 31 6.54 22.24 -0.13
N PRO A 32 7.00 23.24 -0.91
CA PRO A 32 6.22 23.71 -2.03
C PRO A 32 5.92 22.59 -3.01
N ALA A 33 4.73 22.58 -3.60
CA ALA A 33 4.25 21.58 -4.56
C ALA A 33 5.14 21.38 -5.82
N GLY A 34 6.25 22.10 -5.91
CA GLY A 34 7.20 22.09 -7.02
C GLY A 34 8.45 21.23 -6.84
N GLY A 35 8.60 20.44 -5.74
CA GLY A 35 9.91 19.88 -5.41
C GLY A 35 10.03 18.35 -5.28
N LEU A 36 8.97 17.56 -5.55
CA LEU A 36 9.05 16.11 -5.44
C LEU A 36 9.56 15.48 -6.74
N THR A 37 10.84 15.15 -6.77
CA THR A 37 11.43 14.41 -7.90
C THR A 37 11.04 12.94 -7.81
N PRO A 38 10.49 12.32 -8.87
CA PRO A 38 10.21 10.89 -8.88
C PRO A 38 11.50 10.08 -8.69
N ILE A 39 11.43 9.06 -7.84
CA ILE A 39 12.51 8.07 -7.75
C ILE A 39 12.34 6.94 -8.77
N PHE A 40 11.10 6.76 -9.26
CA PHE A 40 10.79 5.96 -10.44
C PHE A 40 10.00 6.86 -11.39
N ALA A 41 10.66 7.37 -12.41
CA ALA A 41 10.06 8.31 -13.37
C ALA A 41 9.57 7.58 -14.62
N ASN A 42 8.30 7.75 -14.97
CA ASN A 42 7.72 7.18 -16.17
C ASN A 42 8.49 7.62 -17.42
N GLY A 43 8.59 6.74 -18.42
CA GLY A 43 9.30 6.99 -19.67
C GLY A 43 10.84 6.95 -19.55
N THR A 44 11.39 6.46 -18.44
CA THR A 44 12.84 6.38 -18.22
C THR A 44 13.35 4.94 -18.15
N GLU A 45 14.66 4.74 -18.33
CA GLU A 45 15.38 3.47 -18.14
C GLU A 45 14.79 2.29 -18.95
N GLY A 46 14.14 2.59 -20.08
CA GLY A 46 13.54 1.60 -20.98
C GLY A 46 12.18 1.07 -20.53
N TYR A 47 11.52 1.75 -19.58
CA TYR A 47 10.18 1.44 -19.12
C TYR A 47 9.21 2.60 -19.36
N THR A 48 8.04 2.29 -19.87
CA THR A 48 6.99 3.27 -20.13
C THR A 48 6.37 3.77 -18.82
N CYS A 49 6.22 2.88 -17.83
CA CYS A 49 5.48 3.18 -16.62
C CYS A 49 6.08 2.48 -15.40
N PHE A 50 6.02 3.15 -14.25
CA PHE A 50 6.33 2.58 -12.95
C PHE A 50 5.10 2.70 -12.05
N ARG A 51 4.68 1.57 -11.46
CA ARG A 51 3.52 1.50 -10.59
C ARG A 51 3.79 0.61 -9.36
N ILE A 52 2.82 0.55 -8.46
CA ILE A 52 2.74 -0.42 -7.35
C ILE A 52 3.95 -0.30 -6.43
N PRO A 53 4.05 0.79 -5.65
CA PRO A 53 5.15 1.02 -4.73
C PRO A 53 5.13 0.07 -3.54
N ALA A 54 6.31 -0.40 -3.12
CA ALA A 54 6.53 -1.04 -1.83
C ALA A 54 7.86 -0.56 -1.23
N ILE A 55 7.95 -0.44 0.10
CA ILE A 55 9.15 0.04 0.76
C ILE A 55 9.39 -0.63 2.10
N VAL A 56 10.64 -1.03 2.34
CA VAL A 56 11.09 -1.50 3.67
C VAL A 56 12.38 -0.82 4.08
N ARG A 57 12.65 -0.87 5.37
CA ARG A 57 13.91 -0.41 5.96
C ARG A 57 14.61 -1.58 6.65
N THR A 58 15.85 -1.85 6.24
CA THR A 58 16.66 -2.91 6.84
C THR A 58 17.16 -2.52 8.24
N GLN A 59 17.69 -3.47 9.00
CA GLN A 59 18.28 -3.19 10.32
C GLN A 59 19.48 -2.25 10.22
N SER A 60 20.26 -2.29 9.13
CA SER A 60 21.36 -1.34 8.89
C SER A 60 20.87 0.09 8.62
N GLY A 61 19.57 0.27 8.33
CA GLY A 61 18.95 1.55 8.00
C GLY A 61 18.85 1.84 6.52
N THR A 62 19.25 0.92 5.65
CA THR A 62 19.07 1.04 4.21
C THR A 62 17.56 0.99 3.87
N LEU A 63 17.08 1.94 3.08
CA LEU A 63 15.74 1.89 2.48
C LEU A 63 15.80 1.14 1.17
N LEU A 64 14.88 0.20 0.97
CA LEU A 64 14.66 -0.51 -0.29
C LEU A 64 13.28 -0.14 -0.80
N ALA A 65 13.24 0.61 -1.90
CA ALA A 65 12.00 0.97 -2.60
C ALA A 65 11.84 0.07 -3.81
N PHE A 66 10.67 -0.55 -3.94
CA PHE A 66 10.30 -1.44 -5.03
C PHE A 66 9.20 -0.80 -5.87
N ALA A 67 9.12 -1.20 -7.13
CA ALA A 67 8.05 -0.84 -8.05
C ALA A 67 7.87 -1.92 -9.12
N GLU A 68 6.73 -1.93 -9.76
CA GLU A 68 6.55 -2.59 -11.05
C GLU A 68 7.06 -1.67 -12.17
N ALA A 69 8.03 -2.15 -12.92
CA ALA A 69 8.52 -1.50 -14.12
C ALA A 69 7.86 -2.14 -15.35
N ARG A 70 6.98 -1.40 -16.02
CA ARG A 70 6.13 -1.83 -17.12
C ARG A 70 6.70 -1.32 -18.44
N ARG A 71 7.06 -2.23 -19.33
CA ARG A 71 7.79 -1.87 -20.55
C ARG A 71 6.88 -1.38 -21.66
N ASP A 72 5.73 -2.03 -21.85
CA ASP A 72 4.89 -1.89 -23.04
C ASP A 72 3.67 -0.98 -22.81
N GLY A 73 3.63 -0.26 -21.71
CA GLY A 73 2.53 0.63 -21.31
C GLY A 73 2.27 0.59 -19.81
N CYS A 74 1.17 1.20 -19.34
CA CYS A 74 0.79 1.21 -17.92
C CYS A 74 -0.24 0.11 -17.55
N GLY A 75 -0.60 -0.78 -18.50
CA GLY A 75 -1.52 -1.90 -18.25
C GLY A 75 -0.96 -2.92 -17.24
N ASP A 76 -1.86 -3.61 -16.55
CA ASP A 76 -1.49 -4.53 -15.46
C ASP A 76 -0.90 -5.87 -15.96
N PHE A 77 -0.97 -6.17 -17.26
CA PHE A 77 -0.40 -7.37 -17.85
C PHE A 77 0.52 -7.04 -19.04
N GLY A 78 1.63 -7.77 -19.16
CA GLY A 78 2.63 -7.63 -20.21
C GLY A 78 4.03 -7.88 -19.68
N ASN A 79 5.04 -7.23 -20.27
CA ASN A 79 6.42 -7.27 -19.82
C ASN A 79 6.58 -6.39 -18.56
N VAL A 80 6.21 -6.95 -17.44
CA VAL A 80 6.25 -6.30 -16.11
C VAL A 80 7.32 -6.96 -15.25
N ARG A 81 8.14 -6.16 -14.61
CA ARG A 81 9.22 -6.61 -13.72
C ARG A 81 9.11 -5.93 -12.37
N VAL A 82 9.47 -6.64 -11.32
CA VAL A 82 9.73 -6.01 -10.01
C VAL A 82 11.14 -5.45 -10.03
N VAL A 83 11.23 -4.14 -9.85
CA VAL A 83 12.50 -3.42 -9.77
C VAL A 83 12.69 -2.79 -8.41
N MET A 84 13.92 -2.42 -8.08
CA MET A 84 14.31 -1.87 -6.79
C MET A 84 15.30 -0.72 -6.94
N ARG A 85 15.22 0.25 -6.01
CA ARG A 85 16.28 1.22 -5.72
C ARG A 85 16.62 1.21 -4.24
N ARG A 86 17.88 1.46 -3.92
CA ARG A 86 18.40 1.52 -2.54
C ARG A 86 18.76 2.93 -2.16
N SER A 87 18.46 3.31 -0.91
CA SER A 87 18.96 4.55 -0.30
C SER A 87 19.64 4.24 1.05
N ARG A 88 20.88 4.66 1.21
CA ARG A 88 21.67 4.52 2.44
C ARG A 88 21.70 5.79 3.30
N ASN A 89 21.02 6.84 2.87
CA ASN A 89 21.04 8.15 3.53
C ASN A 89 19.64 8.68 3.87
N GLY A 90 18.69 7.75 4.12
CA GLY A 90 17.35 8.09 4.54
C GLY A 90 16.47 8.70 3.44
N GLY A 91 16.65 8.28 2.20
CA GLY A 91 15.85 8.70 1.05
C GLY A 91 16.31 10.00 0.39
N LYS A 92 17.47 10.56 0.79
CA LYS A 92 18.01 11.79 0.16
C LYS A 92 18.53 11.52 -1.23
N THR A 93 19.18 10.38 -1.45
CA THR A 93 19.59 9.89 -2.76
C THR A 93 19.28 8.42 -2.92
N TRP A 94 19.04 8.00 -4.15
CA TRP A 94 18.68 6.65 -4.52
C TRP A 94 19.68 6.10 -5.54
N GLY A 95 20.04 4.82 -5.39
CA GLY A 95 20.96 4.11 -6.28
C GLY A 95 20.36 3.80 -7.65
N LEU A 96 21.09 3.04 -8.42
CA LEU A 96 20.66 2.56 -9.74
C LEU A 96 19.40 1.69 -9.64
N LEU A 97 18.64 1.62 -10.73
CA LEU A 97 17.53 0.70 -10.88
C LEU A 97 18.07 -0.72 -11.04
N GLU A 98 17.55 -1.64 -10.24
CA GLU A 98 17.92 -3.06 -10.28
C GLU A 98 16.67 -3.91 -10.50
N THR A 99 16.68 -4.83 -11.45
CA THR A 99 15.61 -5.83 -11.60
C THR A 99 15.81 -6.92 -10.55
N VAL A 100 14.80 -7.14 -9.72
CA VAL A 100 14.86 -8.14 -8.62
C VAL A 100 13.95 -9.33 -8.84
N ALA A 101 12.91 -9.20 -9.67
CA ALA A 101 12.12 -10.34 -10.14
C ALA A 101 11.60 -10.09 -11.55
N GLU A 102 11.53 -11.17 -12.35
CA GLU A 102 11.04 -11.13 -13.73
C GLU A 102 10.43 -12.47 -14.12
N ASN A 103 9.64 -12.46 -15.20
CA ASN A 103 9.04 -13.65 -15.80
C ASN A 103 9.19 -13.59 -17.34
N GLY A 104 10.42 -13.43 -17.83
CA GLY A 104 10.70 -13.25 -19.24
C GLY A 104 10.05 -11.98 -19.82
N LYS A 105 9.12 -12.15 -20.76
CA LYS A 105 8.30 -11.07 -21.32
C LYS A 105 6.89 -11.01 -20.73
N LEU A 106 6.64 -11.78 -19.68
CA LEU A 106 5.36 -11.85 -18.98
C LEU A 106 5.46 -11.07 -17.67
N GLN A 107 4.46 -11.20 -16.84
CA GLN A 107 4.26 -10.44 -15.63
C GLN A 107 4.99 -11.07 -14.42
N ALA A 108 5.80 -10.26 -13.74
CA ALA A 108 6.19 -10.42 -12.34
C ALA A 108 5.76 -9.14 -11.61
N ASP A 109 4.94 -9.26 -10.58
CA ASP A 109 4.16 -8.15 -10.03
C ASP A 109 3.95 -8.23 -8.52
N ASN A 110 3.26 -7.24 -7.97
CA ASN A 110 2.75 -7.16 -6.60
C ASN A 110 3.81 -7.48 -5.54
N ALA A 111 4.89 -6.71 -5.51
CA ALA A 111 5.95 -6.84 -4.52
C ALA A 111 5.42 -6.68 -3.09
N ALA A 112 5.72 -7.65 -2.23
CA ALA A 112 5.44 -7.63 -0.79
C ALA A 112 6.74 -7.92 0.00
N PRO A 113 7.63 -6.93 0.15
CA PRO A 113 8.86 -7.09 0.90
C PRO A 113 8.59 -7.10 2.41
N VAL A 114 9.38 -7.89 3.16
CA VAL A 114 9.44 -7.87 4.61
C VAL A 114 10.86 -8.10 5.09
N VAL A 115 11.22 -7.51 6.22
CA VAL A 115 12.51 -7.74 6.87
C VAL A 115 12.30 -8.66 8.08
N ASP A 116 12.77 -9.89 7.97
CA ASP A 116 12.84 -10.82 9.09
C ASP A 116 14.03 -10.44 9.98
N THR A 117 13.73 -9.96 11.17
CA THR A 117 14.71 -9.47 12.15
C THR A 117 14.93 -10.45 13.31
N MET A 118 14.21 -11.57 13.32
CA MET A 118 14.16 -12.51 14.44
C MET A 118 14.80 -13.87 14.13
N ASP A 119 15.22 -14.12 12.90
CA ASP A 119 15.94 -15.34 12.54
C ASP A 119 17.38 -15.32 13.11
N PRO A 120 17.73 -16.20 14.07
CA PRO A 120 19.06 -16.20 14.68
C PRO A 120 20.18 -16.54 13.68
N ARG A 121 19.87 -17.17 12.55
CA ARG A 121 20.82 -17.44 11.46
C ARG A 121 21.25 -16.18 10.73
N TYR A 122 20.46 -15.11 10.83
CA TYR A 122 20.67 -13.83 10.15
C TYR A 122 20.63 -12.66 11.15
N PRO A 123 21.63 -12.48 12.00
CA PRO A 123 21.62 -11.47 13.09
C PRO A 123 21.58 -10.02 12.59
N ARG A 124 21.79 -9.79 11.31
CA ARG A 124 21.61 -8.47 10.67
C ARG A 124 20.27 -8.34 9.93
N GLY A 125 19.37 -9.29 10.15
CA GLY A 125 18.11 -9.42 9.43
C GLY A 125 18.27 -10.04 8.04
N ARG A 126 17.18 -10.58 7.54
CA ARG A 126 17.05 -11.10 6.18
C ARG A 126 15.80 -10.53 5.54
N ILE A 127 15.93 -10.08 4.30
CA ILE A 127 14.82 -9.54 3.54
C ILE A 127 14.17 -10.68 2.76
N PHE A 128 12.87 -10.78 2.83
CA PHE A 128 12.06 -11.54 1.87
C PHE A 128 11.41 -10.56 0.91
N LEU A 129 11.49 -10.84 -0.36
CA LEU A 129 10.67 -10.24 -1.40
C LEU A 129 9.70 -11.32 -1.88
N VAL A 130 8.46 -11.24 -1.43
CA VAL A 130 7.37 -12.08 -1.94
C VAL A 130 6.72 -11.36 -3.12
N TYR A 131 6.37 -12.09 -4.18
CA TYR A 131 5.80 -11.53 -5.40
C TYR A 131 5.01 -12.58 -6.17
N THR A 132 4.25 -12.15 -7.17
CA THR A 132 3.51 -13.05 -8.04
C THR A 132 4.02 -13.01 -9.48
N THR A 133 3.76 -14.09 -10.23
CA THR A 133 3.92 -14.12 -11.68
C THR A 133 2.64 -14.57 -12.35
N GLY A 134 2.41 -14.07 -13.55
CA GLY A 134 1.25 -14.44 -14.36
C GLY A 134 1.62 -14.70 -15.80
N ASP A 135 0.86 -15.57 -16.47
CA ASP A 135 1.01 -15.91 -17.88
C ASP A 135 -0.16 -15.43 -18.75
N ALA A 136 -1.17 -14.83 -18.13
CA ALA A 136 -2.35 -14.27 -18.81
C ALA A 136 -2.91 -13.05 -18.04
N PRO A 137 -3.65 -12.15 -18.72
CA PRO A 137 -4.39 -11.09 -18.06
C PRO A 137 -5.30 -11.63 -16.96
N GLU A 138 -5.46 -10.90 -15.86
CA GLU A 138 -6.23 -11.35 -14.70
C GLU A 138 -7.67 -11.74 -15.05
N SER A 139 -8.30 -11.03 -15.97
CA SER A 139 -9.64 -11.35 -16.47
C SER A 139 -9.72 -12.74 -17.13
N MET A 140 -8.66 -13.21 -17.75
CA MET A 140 -8.56 -14.56 -18.32
C MET A 140 -8.27 -15.60 -17.21
N VAL A 141 -7.37 -15.28 -16.28
CA VAL A 141 -7.09 -16.14 -15.13
C VAL A 141 -8.35 -16.39 -14.31
N MET A 142 -9.17 -15.37 -14.08
CA MET A 142 -10.47 -15.50 -13.41
C MET A 142 -11.44 -16.44 -14.14
N GLN A 143 -11.31 -16.57 -15.46
CA GLN A 143 -12.08 -17.52 -16.28
C GLN A 143 -11.45 -18.94 -16.33
N GLY A 144 -10.35 -19.16 -15.58
CA GLY A 144 -9.59 -20.41 -15.61
C GLY A 144 -8.69 -20.57 -16.83
N LYS A 145 -8.35 -19.47 -17.51
CA LYS A 145 -7.48 -19.42 -18.70
C LYS A 145 -6.19 -18.69 -18.35
N GLY A 146 -5.22 -19.42 -17.85
CA GLY A 146 -3.95 -18.90 -17.36
C GLY A 146 -3.71 -19.19 -15.88
N THR A 147 -2.55 -18.82 -15.39
CA THR A 147 -2.08 -19.16 -14.03
C THR A 147 -1.54 -17.94 -13.30
N ARG A 148 -1.62 -17.99 -11.99
CA ARG A 148 -0.92 -17.12 -11.06
C ARG A 148 -0.07 -17.98 -10.13
N ARG A 149 1.23 -17.65 -10.00
CA ARG A 149 2.18 -18.33 -9.14
C ARG A 149 2.75 -17.39 -8.12
N VAL A 150 3.07 -17.91 -6.95
CA VAL A 150 3.62 -17.15 -5.81
C VAL A 150 5.06 -17.57 -5.59
N TRP A 151 5.93 -16.60 -5.45
CA TRP A 151 7.36 -16.78 -5.29
C TRP A 151 7.90 -15.93 -4.16
N TYR A 152 9.04 -16.31 -3.62
CA TYR A 152 9.86 -15.39 -2.85
C TYR A 152 11.33 -15.48 -3.23
N ARG A 153 12.06 -14.42 -2.94
CA ARG A 153 13.53 -14.35 -2.94
C ARG A 153 14.00 -13.76 -1.63
N THR A 154 15.24 -14.04 -1.23
CA THR A 154 15.82 -13.48 -0.01
C THR A 154 17.12 -12.75 -0.27
N SER A 155 17.42 -11.77 0.58
CA SER A 155 18.69 -11.05 0.64
C SER A 155 19.14 -10.91 2.10
N ALA A 156 20.43 -11.14 2.36
CA ALA A 156 21.05 -10.98 3.68
C ALA A 156 22.08 -9.83 3.72
N ASP A 157 22.14 -9.01 2.67
CA ASP A 157 23.13 -7.97 2.45
C ASP A 157 22.51 -6.63 2.01
N ASP A 158 21.38 -6.27 2.61
CA ASP A 158 20.64 -5.04 2.33
C ASP A 158 20.20 -4.92 0.85
N GLY A 159 19.80 -6.03 0.25
CA GLY A 159 19.33 -6.08 -1.13
C GLY A 159 20.46 -5.99 -2.17
N ALA A 160 21.73 -6.12 -1.78
CA ALA A 160 22.83 -6.08 -2.73
C ALA A 160 22.87 -7.31 -3.63
N THR A 161 22.54 -8.46 -3.07
CA THR A 161 22.38 -9.72 -3.82
C THR A 161 21.08 -10.43 -3.39
N TRP A 162 20.54 -11.24 -4.28
CA TRP A 162 19.30 -11.96 -4.08
C TRP A 162 19.49 -13.44 -4.39
N ALA A 163 19.04 -14.30 -3.47
CA ALA A 163 19.01 -15.75 -3.69
C ALA A 163 18.11 -16.11 -4.89
N ALA A 164 18.25 -17.33 -5.41
CA ALA A 164 17.35 -17.85 -6.44
C ALA A 164 15.87 -17.79 -5.97
N PRO A 165 14.91 -17.57 -6.88
CA PRO A 165 13.50 -17.59 -6.53
C PRO A 165 13.04 -18.97 -6.08
N VAL A 166 12.15 -19.01 -5.09
CA VAL A 166 11.50 -20.21 -4.57
C VAL A 166 10.01 -20.10 -4.80
N GLU A 167 9.41 -21.07 -5.47
CA GLU A 167 7.97 -21.15 -5.67
C GLU A 167 7.28 -21.73 -4.44
N ILE A 168 6.19 -21.08 -4.00
CA ILE A 168 5.38 -21.49 -2.85
C ILE A 168 3.89 -21.59 -3.19
N THR A 169 3.53 -21.58 -4.47
CA THR A 169 2.15 -21.52 -4.94
C THR A 169 1.26 -22.58 -4.28
N GLU A 170 1.68 -23.83 -4.27
CA GLU A 170 0.88 -24.94 -3.74
C GLU A 170 0.64 -24.86 -2.22
N SER A 171 1.56 -24.20 -1.49
CA SER A 171 1.47 -24.06 -0.03
C SER A 171 0.51 -22.93 0.39
N VAL A 172 0.32 -21.90 -0.46
CA VAL A 172 -0.37 -20.67 -0.07
C VAL A 172 -1.64 -20.37 -0.89
N LYS A 173 -1.81 -21.03 -2.03
CA LYS A 173 -2.94 -20.83 -2.94
C LYS A 173 -3.76 -22.12 -3.08
N ALA A 174 -5.01 -22.09 -2.64
CA ALA A 174 -5.91 -23.23 -2.81
C ALA A 174 -6.13 -23.53 -4.30
N ALA A 175 -6.22 -24.81 -4.67
CA ALA A 175 -6.41 -25.25 -6.05
C ALA A 175 -7.69 -24.70 -6.72
N SER A 176 -8.73 -24.39 -5.92
CA SER A 176 -9.97 -23.78 -6.38
C SER A 176 -9.88 -22.28 -6.65
N TRP A 177 -8.82 -21.61 -6.19
CA TRP A 177 -8.62 -20.18 -6.42
C TRP A 177 -8.02 -19.93 -7.80
N ARG A 178 -8.50 -18.88 -8.48
CA ARG A 178 -8.08 -18.52 -9.84
C ARG A 178 -7.07 -17.38 -9.80
N ALA A 179 -7.53 -16.13 -9.81
CA ALA A 179 -6.62 -15.01 -9.58
C ALA A 179 -6.05 -15.08 -8.15
N PHE A 180 -4.82 -14.66 -8.02
CA PHE A 180 -4.13 -14.56 -6.73
C PHE A 180 -3.03 -13.51 -6.85
N ALA A 181 -2.92 -12.63 -5.85
CA ALA A 181 -1.77 -11.74 -5.73
C ALA A 181 -1.51 -11.36 -4.27
N THR A 182 -0.27 -10.98 -4.00
CA THR A 182 0.14 -10.41 -2.72
C THR A 182 -0.35 -8.98 -2.57
N GLY A 183 -0.40 -8.44 -1.38
CA GLY A 183 -0.86 -7.15 -0.88
C GLY A 183 -1.45 -6.15 -1.85
N PRO A 184 -0.69 -5.39 -2.69
CA PRO A 184 0.76 -5.14 -2.65
C PRO A 184 1.16 -4.13 -1.58
N GLY A 185 2.46 -3.91 -1.41
CA GLY A 185 3.07 -3.15 -0.33
C GLY A 185 3.77 -4.06 0.67
N HIS A 186 4.41 -3.51 1.70
CA HIS A 186 5.20 -4.32 2.62
C HIS A 186 4.36 -5.37 3.36
N ALA A 187 4.99 -6.53 3.65
CA ALA A 187 4.43 -7.56 4.51
C ALA A 187 4.88 -7.37 5.97
N LEU A 188 4.30 -8.13 6.89
CA LEU A 188 4.44 -7.98 8.33
C LEU A 188 5.30 -9.09 8.92
N GLN A 189 6.18 -8.78 9.89
CA GLN A 189 6.68 -9.73 10.88
C GLN A 189 6.08 -9.39 12.24
N LEU A 190 5.42 -10.36 12.88
CA LEU A 190 4.92 -10.20 14.25
C LEU A 190 6.08 -10.16 15.22
N THR A 191 6.04 -9.21 16.15
CA THR A 191 7.13 -8.99 17.10
C THR A 191 6.77 -9.39 18.53
N GLU A 192 5.48 -9.58 18.82
CA GLU A 192 4.95 -9.86 20.16
C GLU A 192 3.96 -11.05 20.14
N GLY A 193 3.59 -11.49 21.35
CA GLY A 193 2.57 -12.52 21.54
C GLY A 193 3.01 -13.94 21.20
N ALA A 194 2.04 -14.83 21.07
CA ALA A 194 2.25 -16.27 20.84
C ALA A 194 2.85 -16.58 19.46
N HIS A 195 2.70 -15.69 18.52
CA HIS A 195 3.18 -15.84 17.13
C HIS A 195 4.35 -14.91 16.81
N ALA A 196 5.10 -14.44 17.82
CA ALA A 196 6.29 -13.62 17.60
C ALA A 196 7.27 -14.32 16.67
N GLY A 197 7.75 -13.63 15.63
CA GLY A 197 8.58 -14.18 14.54
C GLY A 197 7.80 -14.57 13.29
N ARG A 198 6.49 -14.80 13.38
CA ARG A 198 5.65 -15.12 12.22
C ARG A 198 5.73 -14.01 11.17
N ILE A 199 6.01 -14.40 9.93
CA ILE A 199 5.88 -13.54 8.76
C ILE A 199 4.46 -13.69 8.23
N VAL A 200 3.72 -12.59 8.10
CA VAL A 200 2.36 -12.56 7.56
C VAL A 200 2.36 -11.74 6.27
N VAL A 201 1.86 -12.30 5.20
CA VAL A 201 1.70 -11.63 3.91
C VAL A 201 0.22 -11.48 3.61
N ALA A 202 -0.24 -10.23 3.46
CA ALA A 202 -1.58 -9.95 2.97
C ALA A 202 -1.67 -10.34 1.48
N ALA A 203 -2.82 -10.85 1.07
CA ALA A 203 -3.07 -11.31 -0.28
C ALA A 203 -4.55 -11.17 -0.63
N TYR A 204 -4.87 -11.40 -1.88
CA TYR A 204 -6.25 -11.59 -2.32
C TYR A 204 -6.31 -12.70 -3.39
N HIS A 205 -7.50 -13.27 -3.54
CA HIS A 205 -7.76 -14.28 -4.56
C HIS A 205 -9.16 -14.12 -5.15
N SER A 206 -9.40 -14.73 -6.30
CA SER A 206 -10.74 -14.89 -6.84
C SER A 206 -11.19 -16.33 -6.75
N GLN A 207 -12.49 -16.54 -6.54
CA GLN A 207 -13.11 -17.85 -6.42
C GLN A 207 -14.37 -17.95 -7.27
N GLY A 208 -14.55 -19.08 -7.94
CA GLY A 208 -15.67 -19.31 -8.84
C GLY A 208 -15.61 -18.44 -10.11
N ASP A 209 -16.76 -18.29 -10.77
CA ASP A 209 -16.85 -17.48 -11.97
C ASP A 209 -16.84 -15.98 -11.67
N PRO A 210 -16.31 -15.15 -12.59
CA PRO A 210 -16.28 -13.71 -12.43
C PRO A 210 -17.66 -13.13 -12.16
N LYS A 211 -17.78 -12.32 -11.10
CA LYS A 211 -19.01 -11.59 -10.75
C LYS A 211 -18.81 -10.09 -10.99
N PRO A 212 -19.87 -9.34 -11.37
CA PRO A 212 -19.82 -7.90 -11.51
C PRO A 212 -19.28 -7.20 -10.23
N GLY A 213 -18.64 -6.04 -10.39
CA GLY A 213 -18.15 -5.24 -9.28
C GLY A 213 -17.06 -5.92 -8.45
N GLY A 214 -16.36 -6.92 -9.02
CA GLY A 214 -15.27 -7.60 -8.31
C GLY A 214 -15.73 -8.50 -7.15
N LEU A 215 -17.01 -8.85 -7.07
CA LEU A 215 -17.57 -9.66 -5.97
C LEU A 215 -17.09 -11.13 -5.94
N SER A 216 -16.27 -11.55 -6.93
CA SER A 216 -15.55 -12.83 -6.91
C SER A 216 -14.27 -12.78 -6.08
N TYR A 217 -13.79 -11.58 -5.71
CA TYR A 217 -12.58 -11.43 -4.90
C TYR A 217 -12.87 -11.59 -3.42
N ALA A 218 -11.86 -12.12 -2.73
CA ALA A 218 -11.76 -12.13 -1.28
C ALA A 218 -10.31 -11.87 -0.86
N ALA A 219 -10.12 -10.98 0.10
CA ALA A 219 -8.83 -10.78 0.74
C ALA A 219 -8.49 -11.98 1.63
N SER A 220 -7.21 -12.27 1.78
CA SER A 220 -6.70 -13.38 2.58
C SER A 220 -5.28 -13.06 3.08
N THR A 221 -4.73 -13.97 3.85
CA THR A 221 -3.33 -13.95 4.26
C THR A 221 -2.67 -15.30 3.97
N PHE A 222 -1.37 -15.32 4.03
CA PHE A 222 -0.57 -16.52 4.22
C PHE A 222 0.63 -16.19 5.11
N PHE A 223 1.21 -17.20 5.75
CA PHE A 223 2.22 -16.95 6.76
C PHE A 223 3.31 -18.04 6.82
N SER A 224 4.40 -17.72 7.51
CA SER A 224 5.46 -18.64 7.88
C SER A 224 5.85 -18.45 9.35
N ASP A 225 5.98 -19.57 10.09
CA ASP A 225 6.40 -19.60 11.49
C ASP A 225 7.88 -19.97 11.67
N ASP A 226 8.56 -20.35 10.60
CA ASP A 226 9.91 -20.92 10.61
C ASP A 226 10.88 -20.12 9.73
N HIS A 227 10.66 -18.79 9.69
CA HIS A 227 11.50 -17.88 8.93
C HIS A 227 11.55 -18.22 7.43
N GLY A 228 10.37 -18.53 6.84
CA GLY A 228 10.21 -18.78 5.41
C GLY A 228 10.67 -20.15 4.93
N SER A 229 10.94 -21.11 5.84
CA SER A 229 11.24 -22.50 5.45
C SER A 229 10.00 -23.24 4.98
N THR A 230 8.85 -23.00 5.65
CA THR A 230 7.51 -23.46 5.22
C THR A 230 6.52 -22.32 5.21
N TRP A 231 5.49 -22.45 4.38
CA TRP A 231 4.43 -21.44 4.21
C TRP A 231 3.06 -22.10 4.29
N HIS A 232 2.09 -21.40 4.87
CA HIS A 232 0.74 -21.87 5.10
C HIS A 232 -0.28 -20.80 4.69
N SER A 233 -1.40 -21.22 4.10
CA SER A 233 -2.54 -20.34 3.89
C SER A 233 -3.10 -19.88 5.23
N GLY A 234 -3.36 -18.59 5.36
CA GLY A 234 -4.08 -17.99 6.48
C GLY A 234 -5.57 -17.84 6.20
N ALA A 235 -6.23 -16.99 7.00
CA ALA A 235 -7.66 -16.77 6.89
C ALA A 235 -8.07 -15.97 5.67
N THR A 236 -9.20 -16.34 5.07
CA THR A 236 -9.91 -15.57 4.06
C THR A 236 -10.90 -14.62 4.73
N VAL A 237 -10.97 -13.37 4.27
CA VAL A 237 -11.99 -12.40 4.68
C VAL A 237 -13.31 -12.75 4.00
N ASN A 238 -14.32 -13.08 4.81
CA ASN A 238 -15.64 -13.48 4.30
C ASN A 238 -16.51 -12.25 3.93
N VAL A 239 -15.95 -11.33 3.18
CA VAL A 239 -16.65 -10.17 2.61
C VAL A 239 -16.36 -10.14 1.11
N PRO A 240 -17.35 -10.47 0.26
CA PRO A 240 -17.19 -10.43 -1.19
C PRO A 240 -16.77 -9.05 -1.66
N GLY A 241 -15.78 -9.00 -2.55
CA GLY A 241 -15.22 -7.74 -3.06
C GLY A 241 -14.06 -7.18 -2.23
N SER A 242 -13.70 -7.80 -1.09
CA SER A 242 -12.43 -7.50 -0.42
C SER A 242 -11.26 -7.92 -1.33
N ASN A 243 -10.26 -7.05 -1.44
CA ASN A 243 -9.21 -7.21 -2.45
C ASN A 243 -7.84 -6.81 -1.87
N GLU A 244 -7.06 -6.00 -2.57
CA GLU A 244 -5.73 -5.56 -2.16
C GLU A 244 -5.68 -5.10 -0.70
N SER A 245 -4.73 -5.65 0.04
CA SER A 245 -4.71 -5.53 1.49
C SER A 245 -3.32 -5.24 2.03
N THR A 246 -3.28 -4.59 3.17
CA THR A 246 -2.10 -4.38 4.01
C THR A 246 -2.39 -4.90 5.41
N ALA A 247 -1.37 -5.35 6.12
CA ALA A 247 -1.51 -5.84 7.49
C ALA A 247 -0.48 -5.18 8.41
N ALA A 248 -0.87 -4.95 9.66
CA ALA A 248 0.02 -4.47 10.72
C ALA A 248 -0.25 -5.21 12.03
N GLU A 249 0.75 -5.26 12.90
CA GLU A 249 0.57 -5.69 14.28
C GLU A 249 -0.20 -4.62 15.06
N GLY A 250 -1.27 -5.00 15.72
CA GLY A 250 -2.05 -4.09 16.56
C GLY A 250 -1.39 -3.90 17.92
N PRO A 251 -1.79 -2.86 18.69
CA PRO A 251 -1.23 -2.56 20.00
C PRO A 251 -1.37 -3.67 21.05
N ASP A 252 -2.23 -4.63 20.83
CA ASP A 252 -2.50 -5.80 21.68
C ASP A 252 -1.91 -7.11 21.11
N GLY A 253 -1.02 -7.01 20.10
CA GLY A 253 -0.42 -8.15 19.42
C GLY A 253 -1.36 -8.85 18.41
N SER A 254 -2.53 -8.27 18.14
CA SER A 254 -3.43 -8.75 17.08
C SER A 254 -2.86 -8.46 15.70
N VAL A 255 -3.30 -9.21 14.68
CA VAL A 255 -3.11 -8.84 13.28
C VAL A 255 -4.31 -8.01 12.83
N VAL A 256 -4.06 -6.79 12.40
CA VAL A 256 -5.07 -5.92 11.78
C VAL A 256 -4.81 -5.89 10.30
N MET A 257 -5.79 -6.29 9.48
CA MET A 257 -5.73 -6.20 8.03
C MET A 257 -6.71 -5.15 7.53
N ASN A 258 -6.27 -4.32 6.59
CA ASN A 258 -7.06 -3.27 5.96
C ASN A 258 -7.10 -3.54 4.45
N SER A 259 -8.29 -3.81 3.93
CA SER A 259 -8.52 -4.25 2.56
C SER A 259 -9.26 -3.21 1.73
N ARG A 260 -8.88 -3.11 0.46
CA ARG A 260 -9.64 -2.40 -0.58
C ARG A 260 -11.01 -3.06 -0.75
N ASP A 261 -12.07 -2.26 -0.86
CA ASP A 261 -13.42 -2.73 -1.11
C ASP A 261 -13.86 -2.41 -2.55
N GLN A 262 -14.16 -3.45 -3.31
CA GLN A 262 -14.69 -3.33 -4.66
C GLN A 262 -16.23 -3.38 -4.70
N SER A 263 -16.90 -3.63 -3.58
CA SER A 263 -18.37 -3.74 -3.50
C SER A 263 -19.10 -2.40 -3.67
N GLY A 264 -18.37 -1.29 -3.59
CA GLY A 264 -18.91 0.05 -3.81
C GLY A 264 -19.16 0.86 -2.54
N SER A 265 -18.73 0.40 -1.35
CA SER A 265 -18.87 1.15 -0.09
C SER A 265 -18.11 2.48 -0.07
N ARG A 266 -17.09 2.60 -0.93
CA ARG A 266 -16.17 3.75 -0.96
C ARG A 266 -15.51 4.00 0.40
N ALA A 267 -15.21 2.91 1.09
CA ALA A 267 -14.53 2.85 2.38
C ALA A 267 -13.65 1.60 2.43
N ARG A 268 -12.91 1.42 3.52
CA ARG A 268 -12.02 0.27 3.70
C ARG A 268 -12.74 -0.86 4.47
N ILE A 269 -12.32 -2.10 4.23
CA ILE A 269 -12.71 -3.24 5.07
C ILE A 269 -11.58 -3.48 6.05
N VAL A 270 -11.90 -3.52 7.35
CA VAL A 270 -10.95 -3.84 8.42
C VAL A 270 -11.28 -5.21 8.99
N SER A 271 -10.28 -6.08 9.12
CA SER A 271 -10.36 -7.39 9.74
C SER A 271 -9.35 -7.51 10.86
N ILE A 272 -9.74 -8.07 12.00
CA ILE A 272 -8.90 -8.21 13.20
C ILE A 272 -8.81 -9.68 13.58
N SER A 273 -7.59 -10.18 13.77
CA SER A 273 -7.26 -11.54 14.17
C SER A 273 -6.44 -11.53 15.45
N LYS A 274 -6.72 -12.46 16.38
CA LYS A 274 -5.93 -12.66 17.61
C LYS A 274 -5.10 -13.93 17.60
N ASP A 275 -5.16 -14.70 16.54
CA ASP A 275 -4.44 -15.95 16.35
C ASP A 275 -3.40 -15.87 15.22
N GLY A 276 -2.85 -14.67 14.98
CA GLY A 276 -1.80 -14.47 13.99
C GLY A 276 -2.26 -14.63 12.55
N SER A 277 -3.52 -14.31 12.24
CA SER A 277 -4.20 -14.39 10.94
C SER A 277 -4.70 -15.79 10.51
N GLU A 278 -4.85 -16.72 11.45
CA GLU A 278 -5.46 -18.04 11.18
C GLU A 278 -7.01 -17.97 11.15
N SER A 279 -7.61 -16.98 11.86
CA SER A 279 -9.02 -16.63 11.76
C SER A 279 -9.24 -15.13 11.91
N TRP A 280 -10.41 -14.63 11.48
CA TRP A 280 -10.83 -13.25 11.69
C TRP A 280 -11.91 -13.19 12.76
N GLU A 281 -11.59 -12.62 13.93
CA GLU A 281 -12.53 -12.40 15.04
C GLU A 281 -13.59 -11.36 14.67
N THR A 282 -13.16 -10.32 13.96
CA THR A 282 -14.01 -9.19 13.58
C THR A 282 -13.68 -8.74 12.17
N THR A 283 -14.72 -8.46 11.37
CA THR A 283 -14.60 -7.83 10.06
C THR A 283 -15.73 -6.82 9.87
N PHE A 284 -15.40 -5.61 9.43
CA PHE A 284 -16.38 -4.54 9.23
C PHE A 284 -15.90 -3.53 8.16
N VAL A 285 -16.85 -2.73 7.64
CA VAL A 285 -16.54 -1.60 6.76
C VAL A 285 -16.26 -0.38 7.63
N ALA A 286 -15.04 0.16 7.51
CA ALA A 286 -14.59 1.34 8.22
C ALA A 286 -15.00 2.61 7.43
N HIS A 287 -16.21 3.11 7.66
CA HIS A 287 -16.77 4.26 6.94
C HIS A 287 -16.04 5.57 7.23
N ASP A 288 -15.24 5.65 8.26
CA ASP A 288 -14.32 6.73 8.60
C ASP A 288 -13.02 6.71 7.80
N LEU A 289 -12.77 5.67 6.99
CA LEU A 289 -11.67 5.60 6.03
C LEU A 289 -12.21 5.76 4.59
N PRO A 290 -12.29 6.97 4.04
CA PRO A 290 -12.68 7.19 2.65
C PRO A 290 -11.69 6.53 1.68
N ASP A 291 -12.20 5.88 0.63
CA ASP A 291 -11.40 5.15 -0.34
C ASP A 291 -12.02 5.17 -1.75
N PRO A 292 -11.26 5.54 -2.80
CA PRO A 292 -11.73 5.55 -4.18
C PRO A 292 -11.61 4.19 -4.88
N VAL A 293 -11.62 3.10 -4.14
CA VAL A 293 -11.27 1.75 -4.60
C VAL A 293 -9.79 1.68 -5.00
N CYS A 294 -8.91 1.93 -4.01
CA CYS A 294 -7.46 1.97 -4.20
C CYS A 294 -6.73 1.18 -3.10
N GLN A 295 -5.50 0.77 -3.38
CA GLN A 295 -4.63 0.17 -2.36
C GLN A 295 -4.26 1.21 -1.30
N GLY A 296 -3.92 0.75 -0.10
CA GLY A 296 -3.36 1.55 0.99
C GLY A 296 -2.35 0.75 1.79
N SER A 297 -1.62 1.41 2.67
CA SER A 297 -0.57 0.82 3.49
C SER A 297 -0.74 1.15 4.96
N MET A 298 -0.45 0.21 5.84
CA MET A 298 -0.63 0.34 7.27
C MET A 298 0.59 -0.14 8.04
N ILE A 299 0.98 0.60 9.10
CA ILE A 299 2.07 0.21 9.97
C ILE A 299 1.76 0.60 11.41
N GLU A 300 2.23 -0.19 12.37
CA GLU A 300 2.20 0.21 13.77
C GLU A 300 3.32 1.19 14.07
N TYR A 301 3.02 2.21 14.88
CA TYR A 301 4.00 3.09 15.46
C TYR A 301 3.93 3.04 16.99
N ALA A 302 5.04 2.59 17.61
CA ALA A 302 5.23 2.53 19.05
C ALA A 302 6.19 3.66 19.47
N PRO A 303 5.70 4.80 19.98
CA PRO A 303 6.56 5.86 20.48
C PRO A 303 7.26 5.43 21.79
N ALA A 304 8.44 5.99 22.07
CA ALA A 304 9.17 5.70 23.32
C ALA A 304 8.37 6.07 24.59
N LYS A 305 7.46 7.03 24.45
CA LYS A 305 6.47 7.40 25.48
C LYS A 305 5.14 7.67 24.78
N GLY A 306 4.06 7.13 25.31
CA GLY A 306 2.73 7.30 24.76
C GLY A 306 2.10 5.97 24.31
N ARG A 307 0.94 6.07 23.69
CA ARG A 307 0.17 4.93 23.24
C ARG A 307 0.67 4.47 21.86
N ARG A 308 0.71 3.17 21.65
CA ARG A 308 0.93 2.57 20.31
C ARG A 308 -0.28 2.90 19.43
N VAL A 309 -0.05 3.17 18.17
CA VAL A 309 -1.08 3.55 17.20
C VAL A 309 -0.83 2.86 15.85
N LEU A 310 -1.90 2.70 15.09
CA LEU A 310 -1.80 2.33 13.68
C LEU A 310 -1.81 3.61 12.83
N LEU A 311 -0.92 3.68 11.86
CA LEU A 311 -0.87 4.70 10.82
C LEU A 311 -1.30 4.04 9.51
N PHE A 312 -2.29 4.61 8.83
CA PHE A 312 -2.77 4.12 7.54
C PHE A 312 -2.63 5.21 6.48
N SER A 313 -2.09 4.86 5.32
CA SER A 313 -1.87 5.72 4.17
C SER A 313 -2.73 5.29 3.00
N ASN A 314 -3.48 6.19 2.41
CA ASN A 314 -4.22 5.94 1.16
C ASN A 314 -4.53 7.25 0.40
N ALA A 315 -5.12 7.13 -0.79
CA ALA A 315 -5.86 8.20 -1.44
C ALA A 315 -7.12 8.48 -0.61
N GLY A 316 -7.13 9.56 0.17
CA GLY A 316 -8.16 9.86 1.16
C GLY A 316 -9.40 10.54 0.59
N ASP A 317 -9.82 10.17 -0.60
CA ASP A 317 -11.01 10.68 -1.28
C ASP A 317 -11.95 9.50 -1.61
N ARG A 318 -13.27 9.75 -1.71
CA ARG A 318 -14.24 8.69 -2.01
C ARG A 318 -14.46 8.46 -3.51
N ALA A 319 -14.21 9.48 -4.32
CA ALA A 319 -14.52 9.47 -5.74
C ALA A 319 -13.28 9.15 -6.59
N GLU A 320 -12.16 9.82 -6.31
CA GLU A 320 -10.98 9.82 -7.15
C GLU A 320 -9.71 9.42 -6.38
N ARG A 321 -8.70 8.96 -7.09
CA ARG A 321 -7.36 8.71 -6.54
C ARG A 321 -6.65 10.04 -6.30
N TRP A 322 -7.00 10.67 -5.18
CA TRP A 322 -6.65 12.02 -4.82
C TRP A 322 -6.38 12.15 -3.32
N ASN A 323 -5.64 13.14 -2.89
CA ASN A 323 -5.40 13.46 -1.49
C ASN A 323 -4.66 12.35 -0.72
N LEU A 324 -3.33 12.23 -0.92
CA LEU A 324 -2.54 11.34 -0.07
C LEU A 324 -2.75 11.70 1.41
N THR A 325 -3.35 10.79 2.15
CA THR A 325 -3.79 11.01 3.54
C THR A 325 -3.14 9.99 4.47
N ILE A 326 -2.75 10.43 5.67
CA ILE A 326 -2.46 9.55 6.80
C ILE A 326 -3.63 9.61 7.77
N SER A 327 -4.18 8.45 8.09
CA SER A 327 -5.19 8.24 9.12
C SER A 327 -4.59 7.54 10.33
N VAL A 328 -5.08 7.84 11.54
CA VAL A 328 -4.53 7.32 12.80
C VAL A 328 -5.62 6.62 13.59
N SER A 329 -5.31 5.39 14.03
CA SER A 329 -6.12 4.63 14.98
C SER A 329 -5.34 4.39 16.27
N SER A 330 -5.98 4.59 17.41
CA SER A 330 -5.42 4.31 18.72
C SER A 330 -6.15 3.19 19.49
N ASP A 331 -7.04 2.48 18.82
CA ASP A 331 -7.90 1.42 19.37
C ASP A 331 -7.78 0.08 18.60
N GLY A 332 -6.63 -0.14 17.96
CA GLY A 332 -6.35 -1.37 17.22
C GLY A 332 -7.10 -1.46 15.90
N GLY A 333 -7.31 -0.34 15.22
CA GLY A 333 -7.91 -0.28 13.90
C GLY A 333 -9.44 -0.24 13.90
N ARG A 334 -10.09 -0.13 15.05
CA ARG A 334 -11.55 -0.11 15.17
C ARG A 334 -12.15 1.21 14.73
N THR A 335 -11.48 2.33 15.05
CA THR A 335 -11.85 3.68 14.60
C THR A 335 -10.64 4.47 14.14
N TRP A 336 -10.87 5.44 13.26
CA TRP A 336 -9.84 6.26 12.62
C TRP A 336 -10.20 7.75 12.71
N PRO A 337 -10.23 8.35 13.91
CA PRO A 337 -10.78 9.70 14.11
C PRO A 337 -9.92 10.83 13.59
N LYS A 338 -8.66 10.57 13.24
CA LYS A 338 -7.73 11.61 12.81
C LYS A 338 -7.21 11.35 11.40
N HIS A 339 -7.33 12.36 10.54
CA HIS A 339 -6.88 12.33 9.15
C HIS A 339 -6.03 13.56 8.85
N THR A 340 -4.89 13.36 8.19
CA THR A 340 -4.01 14.44 7.78
C THR A 340 -3.68 14.28 6.29
N VAL A 341 -4.10 15.23 5.47
CA VAL A 341 -3.72 15.28 4.06
C VAL A 341 -2.28 15.74 3.96
N LEU A 342 -1.40 14.86 3.44
CA LEU A 342 0.02 15.16 3.24
C LEU A 342 0.29 15.81 1.89
N TYR A 343 -0.53 15.49 0.89
CA TYR A 343 -0.44 16.05 -0.46
C TYR A 343 -1.86 16.16 -1.04
N ALA A 344 -2.27 17.39 -1.32
CA ALA A 344 -3.56 17.71 -1.95
C ALA A 344 -3.37 17.68 -3.47
N GLY A 345 -3.67 16.55 -4.10
CA GLY A 345 -3.49 16.33 -5.54
C GLY A 345 -3.63 14.86 -5.91
N PRO A 346 -3.39 14.50 -7.18
CA PRO A 346 -3.45 13.12 -7.66
C PRO A 346 -2.53 12.22 -6.84
N ALA A 347 -3.10 11.20 -6.21
CA ALA A 347 -2.39 10.23 -5.39
C ALA A 347 -3.10 8.88 -5.51
N ALA A 348 -2.34 7.82 -5.75
CA ALA A 348 -2.89 6.48 -5.88
C ALA A 348 -2.27 5.53 -4.84
N TYR A 349 -1.64 4.46 -5.26
CA TYR A 349 -1.02 3.47 -4.37
C TYR A 349 0.09 4.11 -3.54
N SER A 350 0.19 3.69 -2.28
CA SER A 350 1.22 4.18 -1.37
C SER A 350 1.73 3.06 -0.48
N ASP A 351 2.99 3.18 -0.04
CA ASP A 351 3.56 2.35 1.01
C ASP A 351 4.36 3.19 2.00
N ILE A 352 4.33 2.82 3.27
CA ILE A 352 4.92 3.60 4.38
C ILE A 352 5.94 2.78 5.16
N VAL A 353 6.94 3.47 5.72
CA VAL A 353 8.01 2.85 6.49
C VAL A 353 8.44 3.72 7.66
N LEU A 354 8.66 3.10 8.82
CA LEU A 354 9.19 3.81 9.98
C LEU A 354 10.67 4.15 9.79
N MET A 355 10.99 5.39 10.12
CA MET A 355 12.34 5.92 10.08
C MET A 355 12.80 6.39 11.48
N PRO A 356 14.11 6.47 11.72
CA PRO A 356 14.62 6.93 13.01
C PRO A 356 14.08 8.31 13.41
N LYS A 357 14.04 8.58 14.72
CA LYS A 357 13.64 9.88 15.30
C LYS A 357 12.18 10.24 15.05
N GLY A 358 11.26 9.25 15.11
CA GLY A 358 9.82 9.49 14.96
C GLY A 358 9.45 10.06 13.60
N ARG A 359 10.07 9.56 12.53
CA ARG A 359 9.76 9.96 11.16
C ARG A 359 9.10 8.82 10.39
N LEU A 360 8.29 9.18 9.42
CA LEU A 360 7.61 8.30 8.48
C LEU A 360 8.15 8.58 7.07
N GLY A 361 8.64 7.54 6.39
CA GLY A 361 8.89 7.58 4.95
C GLY A 361 7.64 7.14 4.22
N ILE A 362 7.27 7.84 3.17
CA ILE A 362 6.10 7.57 2.35
C ILE A 362 6.54 7.50 0.89
N LEU A 363 6.26 6.37 0.26
CA LEU A 363 6.48 6.11 -1.16
C LEU A 363 5.11 6.01 -1.82
N TRP A 364 4.82 6.84 -2.87
CA TRP A 364 3.48 6.80 -3.47
C TRP A 364 3.47 7.21 -4.94
N GLU A 365 2.44 6.76 -5.67
CA GLU A 365 2.14 7.18 -7.03
C GLU A 365 1.54 8.59 -7.04
N ARG A 366 2.18 9.53 -7.73
CA ARG A 366 1.72 10.92 -7.88
C ARG A 366 0.86 11.09 -9.14
N GLY A 367 -0.22 10.32 -9.26
CA GLY A 367 -1.04 10.28 -10.47
C GLY A 367 -0.32 9.58 -11.65
N ASP A 368 -0.99 9.52 -12.78
CA ASP A 368 -0.53 8.73 -13.93
C ASP A 368 0.77 9.26 -14.55
N GLU A 369 0.98 10.57 -14.53
CA GLU A 369 2.18 11.20 -15.11
C GLU A 369 3.30 11.45 -14.08
N GLY A 370 2.97 11.46 -12.79
CA GLY A 370 3.88 11.89 -11.73
C GLY A 370 4.93 10.86 -11.33
N GLY A 371 4.82 9.60 -11.80
CA GLY A 371 5.68 8.51 -11.38
C GLY A 371 5.54 8.20 -9.88
N ILE A 372 6.52 7.47 -9.32
CA ILE A 372 6.57 7.15 -7.90
C ILE A 372 7.55 8.08 -7.20
N VAL A 373 7.09 8.77 -6.18
CA VAL A 373 7.84 9.76 -5.40
C VAL A 373 7.98 9.32 -3.95
N PHE A 374 8.97 9.89 -3.26
CA PHE A 374 9.23 9.62 -1.84
C PHE A 374 9.28 10.92 -1.04
N MET A 375 8.65 10.91 0.14
CA MET A 375 8.77 12.00 1.11
C MET A 375 9.03 11.46 2.52
N VAL A 376 9.46 12.35 3.40
CA VAL A 376 9.61 12.07 4.83
C VAL A 376 8.80 13.09 5.63
N ARG A 377 8.08 12.62 6.65
CA ARG A 377 7.32 13.46 7.59
C ARG A 377 7.64 13.09 9.04
N THR A 378 7.54 14.05 9.94
CA THR A 378 7.57 13.79 11.37
C THR A 378 6.24 13.24 11.82
N ILE A 379 6.23 12.16 12.61
CA ILE A 379 5.00 11.50 13.05
C ILE A 379 4.27 12.31 14.12
N GLY A 380 4.98 12.94 15.07
CA GLY A 380 4.37 13.67 16.19
C GLY A 380 3.20 14.58 15.80
N PRO A 381 3.31 15.44 14.78
CA PRO A 381 2.20 16.29 14.33
C PRO A 381 1.02 15.51 13.71
N LEU A 382 1.23 14.25 13.33
CA LEU A 382 0.18 13.38 12.75
C LEU A 382 -0.68 12.72 13.83
N LEU A 383 -0.15 12.58 15.06
CA LEU A 383 -0.85 11.99 16.23
C LEU A 383 -1.76 13.04 16.95
#